data_ab38e7ad162a10099df79378c81f7897
#
_entry.id   ab38e7ad162a10099df79378c81f7897
#
_cell.length_a   1.000
_cell.length_b   1.000
_cell.length_c   1.000
_cell.angle_alpha   90.00
_cell.angle_beta   90.00
_cell.angle_gamma   90.00
#
_symmetry.space_group_name_H-M   'P 1'
#
loop_
_entity.id
_entity.type
_entity.pdbx_description
1 polymer ?
#
loop_
_entity_poly.entity_id
_entity_poly.type
_entity_poly.pdbx_seq_one_letter_code
_entity_poly.pdbx_strand_id
1 'polypeptide(L)'
;MDILKYIPYTPARRRHKLLSDLKSRRHYDDDLLSAEEKEAFDRAISQLENAPAGKQPEKEAVKACSSFIKRGTVGDWLDLFLVVGAVAFGLRALYFQPFRIPTSSMQPTLYGVHYVDRDHAGMPLLGKVNKLVDALFYTSKKAGVRVSGAGRIDPESLRYDPSGIFGSTEFSIAGKSYTLPGDPAKVVDYARLDPAAEYKAGDILGNGFITLGDHLFVERFSIYLNSLERGDVIVFTTEDLIDEAGVPVVQGGYFYIKRLAALPGDTIKIVGNQLWVKPAGTTQYKRIQDISGKFKKVYSGRGGYHGHIADMGAGPFSCGGEYTVPAGHYFMLGDNSRFSKDSRFFGAVPRRNIMGRAFLVFWPFSRRFGVVDSMAALDVPTGDPGVATFPVMSRQ
;
A
#
# COMPACT_ATOMS: atom_id res chain seq x y z
N MET A 1 33.67 34.45 -20.32
CA MET A 1 32.88 33.60 -19.38
C MET A 1 33.85 32.94 -18.44
N ASP A 2 33.82 33.29 -17.15
CA ASP A 2 34.87 32.89 -16.20
C ASP A 2 34.58 31.46 -15.69
N ILE A 3 35.20 30.47 -16.34
CA ILE A 3 35.05 29.04 -16.07
C ILE A 3 35.46 28.69 -14.62
N LEU A 4 36.33 29.50 -13.99
CA LEU A 4 36.80 29.29 -12.63
C LEU A 4 35.67 29.34 -11.57
N LYS A 5 34.52 29.93 -11.89
CA LYS A 5 33.32 29.93 -11.04
C LYS A 5 32.78 28.53 -10.75
N TYR A 6 33.01 27.57 -11.62
CA TYR A 6 32.43 26.23 -11.56
C TYR A 6 33.40 25.17 -11.02
N ILE A 7 34.70 25.54 -10.85
CA ILE A 7 35.69 24.59 -10.30
C ILE A 7 35.61 24.56 -8.77
N PRO A 8 35.49 23.39 -8.13
CA PRO A 8 35.44 23.26 -6.67
C PRO A 8 36.67 23.89 -6.00
N TYR A 9 36.45 24.60 -4.86
CA TYR A 9 37.48 25.18 -4.00
C TYR A 9 38.29 26.37 -4.53
N THR A 10 37.95 26.93 -5.71
CA THR A 10 38.61 28.16 -6.17
C THR A 10 38.10 29.39 -5.41
N PRO A 11 38.93 30.45 -5.26
CA PRO A 11 38.49 31.73 -4.69
C PRO A 11 37.31 32.32 -5.47
N ALA A 12 37.33 32.22 -6.80
CA ALA A 12 36.26 32.69 -7.65
C ALA A 12 34.92 31.99 -7.38
N ARG A 13 34.92 30.69 -7.15
CA ARG A 13 33.71 29.95 -6.80
C ARG A 13 33.19 30.29 -5.41
N ARG A 14 34.05 30.41 -4.41
CA ARG A 14 33.65 30.83 -3.06
C ARG A 14 32.97 32.19 -3.08
N ARG A 15 33.59 33.16 -3.79
CA ARG A 15 33.01 34.48 -3.97
C ARG A 15 31.65 34.43 -4.68
N HIS A 16 31.55 33.68 -5.79
CA HIS A 16 30.28 33.51 -6.51
C HIS A 16 29.19 32.92 -5.61
N LYS A 17 29.54 31.89 -4.82
CA LYS A 17 28.60 31.29 -3.85
C LYS A 17 28.18 32.31 -2.81
N LEU A 18 29.12 33.01 -2.20
CA LEU A 18 28.84 34.02 -1.19
C LEU A 18 27.94 35.16 -1.74
N LEU A 19 28.21 35.62 -2.95
CA LEU A 19 27.36 36.61 -3.61
C LEU A 19 25.95 36.09 -3.85
N SER A 20 25.81 34.85 -4.30
CA SER A 20 24.51 34.20 -4.47
C SER A 20 23.77 34.10 -3.14
N ASP A 21 24.45 33.66 -2.08
CA ASP A 21 23.86 33.51 -0.74
C ASP A 21 23.43 34.86 -0.15
N LEU A 22 24.23 35.91 -0.30
CA LEU A 22 23.91 37.28 0.16
C LEU A 22 22.72 37.86 -0.61
N LYS A 23 22.69 37.72 -1.94
CA LYS A 23 21.58 38.19 -2.79
C LYS A 23 20.28 37.45 -2.46
N SER A 24 20.37 36.13 -2.29
CA SER A 24 19.21 35.31 -1.90
C SER A 24 18.68 35.71 -0.53
N ARG A 25 19.54 35.94 0.46
CA ARG A 25 19.15 36.41 1.79
C ARG A 25 18.53 37.81 1.72
N ARG A 26 19.16 38.74 1.00
CA ARG A 26 18.65 40.10 0.82
C ARG A 26 17.23 40.10 0.22
N HIS A 27 16.98 39.22 -0.72
CA HIS A 27 15.67 39.11 -1.36
C HIS A 27 14.66 38.37 -0.46
N TYR A 28 15.07 37.31 0.21
CA TYR A 28 14.18 36.46 1.02
C TYR A 28 13.74 37.15 2.32
N ASP A 29 14.62 37.96 2.93
CA ASP A 29 14.36 38.65 4.19
C ASP A 29 13.99 40.12 3.97
N ASP A 30 13.61 40.52 2.75
CA ASP A 30 13.36 41.93 2.38
C ASP A 30 12.31 42.63 3.27
N ASP A 31 11.26 41.90 3.63
CA ASP A 31 10.18 42.37 4.49
C ASP A 31 10.56 42.45 5.98
N LEU A 32 11.60 41.75 6.39
CA LEU A 32 12.10 41.71 7.76
C LEU A 32 13.24 42.71 8.05
N LEU A 33 13.88 43.20 6.99
CA LEU A 33 15.02 44.10 7.09
C LEU A 33 14.59 45.58 7.14
N SER A 34 15.17 46.35 8.05
CA SER A 34 15.05 47.81 8.08
C SER A 34 15.72 48.44 6.84
N ALA A 35 15.40 49.72 6.56
CA ALA A 35 15.98 50.45 5.44
C ALA A 35 17.53 50.52 5.55
N GLU A 36 18.07 50.75 6.75
CA GLU A 36 19.51 50.79 6.99
C GLU A 36 20.18 49.44 6.74
N GLU A 37 19.53 48.37 7.15
CA GLU A 37 20.04 47.00 6.92
C GLU A 37 20.03 46.63 5.44
N LYS A 38 18.98 47.02 4.71
CA LYS A 38 18.90 46.86 3.26
C LYS A 38 20.06 47.55 2.55
N GLU A 39 20.32 48.79 2.89
CA GLU A 39 21.45 49.54 2.33
C GLU A 39 22.80 48.91 2.69
N ALA A 40 22.96 48.38 3.90
CA ALA A 40 24.18 47.71 4.30
C ALA A 40 24.42 46.42 3.51
N PHE A 41 23.37 45.63 3.25
CA PHE A 41 23.45 44.46 2.37
C PHE A 41 23.80 44.86 0.94
N ASP A 42 23.13 45.84 0.39
CA ASP A 42 23.35 46.29 -0.99
C ASP A 42 24.76 46.84 -1.17
N ARG A 43 25.28 47.58 -0.18
CA ARG A 43 26.70 48.04 -0.14
C ARG A 43 27.67 46.87 -0.08
N ALA A 44 27.42 45.90 0.77
CA ALA A 44 28.29 44.71 0.91
C ALA A 44 28.31 43.86 -0.37
N ILE A 45 27.18 43.68 -1.01
CA ILE A 45 27.05 42.98 -2.30
C ILE A 45 27.85 43.72 -3.38
N SER A 46 27.64 45.05 -3.50
CA SER A 46 28.32 45.88 -4.51
C SER A 46 29.85 45.90 -4.28
N GLN A 47 30.29 46.03 -3.06
CA GLN A 47 31.72 45.96 -2.70
C GLN A 47 32.33 44.60 -3.08
N LEU A 48 31.61 43.53 -2.77
CA LEU A 48 32.08 42.18 -3.09
C LEU A 48 32.07 41.92 -4.62
N GLU A 49 31.15 42.51 -5.36
CA GLU A 49 31.11 42.41 -6.83
C GLU A 49 32.31 43.11 -7.50
N ASN A 50 32.76 44.22 -6.95
CA ASN A 50 33.83 45.05 -7.52
C ASN A 50 35.22 44.68 -6.99
N ALA A 51 35.33 43.97 -5.86
CA ALA A 51 36.60 43.59 -5.28
C ALA A 51 37.24 42.37 -6.02
N PRO A 52 38.57 42.26 -6.03
CA PRO A 52 39.25 41.02 -6.49
C PRO A 52 38.86 39.85 -5.59
N ALA A 53 38.81 38.63 -6.19
CA ALA A 53 38.51 37.44 -5.43
C ALA A 53 39.60 37.15 -4.38
N GLY A 54 39.24 37.17 -3.10
CA GLY A 54 40.17 36.97 -1.99
C GLY A 54 39.46 36.78 -0.66
N LYS A 55 40.20 36.29 0.33
CA LYS A 55 39.60 35.98 1.66
C LYS A 55 39.20 37.23 2.45
N GLN A 56 39.87 38.35 2.26
CA GLN A 56 39.64 39.55 3.05
C GLN A 56 38.31 40.24 2.69
N PRO A 57 38.02 40.55 1.40
CA PRO A 57 36.70 41.10 1.01
C PRO A 57 35.54 40.17 1.38
N GLU A 58 35.73 38.86 1.27
CA GLU A 58 34.70 37.88 1.64
C GLU A 58 34.39 37.94 3.16
N LYS A 59 35.42 38.07 4.02
CA LYS A 59 35.23 38.19 5.46
C LYS A 59 34.55 39.50 5.86
N GLU A 60 34.90 40.60 5.25
CA GLU A 60 34.30 41.91 5.48
C GLU A 60 32.84 41.94 5.11
N ALA A 61 32.48 41.39 3.96
CA ALA A 61 31.09 41.27 3.53
C ALA A 61 30.25 40.40 4.49
N VAL A 62 30.78 39.24 4.90
CA VAL A 62 30.10 38.38 5.86
C VAL A 62 29.95 39.09 7.21
N LYS A 63 30.96 39.81 7.69
CA LYS A 63 30.93 40.53 8.96
C LYS A 63 29.88 41.66 8.92
N ALA A 64 29.82 42.42 7.81
CA ALA A 64 28.86 43.52 7.64
C ALA A 64 27.39 42.99 7.67
N CYS A 65 27.13 41.82 7.13
CA CYS A 65 25.79 41.24 7.07
C CYS A 65 25.45 40.34 8.25
N SER A 66 26.43 39.81 9.00
CA SER A 66 26.19 38.82 10.07
C SER A 66 25.49 39.39 11.31
N SER A 67 25.51 40.69 11.51
CA SER A 67 24.85 41.36 12.63
C SER A 67 23.36 41.51 12.50
N PHE A 68 22.84 41.41 11.29
CA PHE A 68 21.44 41.78 10.98
C PHE A 68 20.47 40.58 11.02
N ILE A 69 20.95 39.40 10.74
CA ILE A 69 20.05 38.22 10.69
C ILE A 69 20.57 37.13 11.64
N LYS A 70 20.18 37.23 12.89
CA LYS A 70 20.28 36.13 13.85
C LYS A 70 19.08 35.20 13.67
N ARG A 71 18.99 34.49 12.55
CA ARG A 71 18.16 33.30 12.52
C ARG A 71 18.85 32.28 13.40
N GLY A 72 18.25 31.99 14.56
CA GLY A 72 18.71 30.90 15.39
C GLY A 72 18.51 29.57 14.65
N THR A 73 19.34 28.60 14.94
CA THR A 73 19.25 27.21 14.43
C THR A 73 17.81 26.66 14.43
N VAL A 74 16.97 27.11 15.35
CA VAL A 74 15.55 26.76 15.45
C VAL A 74 14.75 27.31 14.27
N GLY A 75 15.00 28.53 13.82
CA GLY A 75 14.30 29.13 12.66
C GLY A 75 14.63 28.38 11.37
N ASP A 76 15.90 28.04 11.14
CA ASP A 76 16.34 27.29 9.96
C ASP A 76 15.69 25.88 9.92
N TRP A 77 15.56 25.23 11.07
CA TRP A 77 14.86 23.95 11.18
C TRP A 77 13.36 24.09 10.93
N LEU A 78 12.73 25.16 11.44
CA LEU A 78 11.31 25.40 11.19
C LEU A 78 11.03 25.65 9.70
N ASP A 79 11.83 26.47 9.03
CA ASP A 79 11.71 26.70 7.58
C ASP A 79 11.87 25.40 6.80
N LEU A 80 12.88 24.59 7.14
CA LEU A 80 13.08 23.27 6.52
C LEU A 80 11.86 22.38 6.72
N PHE A 81 11.33 22.27 7.94
CA PHE A 81 10.15 21.45 8.22
C PHE A 81 8.89 21.96 7.51
N LEU A 82 8.71 23.28 7.42
CA LEU A 82 7.59 23.87 6.68
C LEU A 82 7.67 23.56 5.19
N VAL A 83 8.84 23.77 4.57
CA VAL A 83 9.02 23.49 3.14
C VAL A 83 8.88 21.99 2.84
N VAL A 84 9.59 21.16 3.59
CA VAL A 84 9.50 19.69 3.43
C VAL A 84 8.08 19.22 3.70
N GLY A 85 7.43 19.73 4.73
CA GLY A 85 6.04 19.45 5.05
C GLY A 85 5.10 19.83 3.91
N ALA A 86 5.18 21.05 3.41
CA ALA A 86 4.34 21.54 2.32
C ALA A 86 4.51 20.70 1.05
N VAL A 87 5.75 20.37 0.67
CA VAL A 87 6.04 19.50 -0.48
C VAL A 87 5.51 18.09 -0.25
N ALA A 88 5.78 17.49 0.91
CA ALA A 88 5.33 16.15 1.23
C ALA A 88 3.80 16.05 1.27
N PHE A 89 3.11 17.00 1.90
CA PHE A 89 1.65 17.05 1.92
C PHE A 89 1.06 17.31 0.54
N GLY A 90 1.69 18.18 -0.26
CA GLY A 90 1.28 18.45 -1.64
C GLY A 90 1.39 17.20 -2.52
N LEU A 91 2.53 16.51 -2.48
CA LEU A 91 2.73 15.25 -3.21
C LEU A 91 1.75 14.18 -2.75
N ARG A 92 1.54 14.04 -1.43
CA ARG A 92 0.58 13.09 -0.88
C ARG A 92 -0.86 13.41 -1.32
N ALA A 93 -1.27 14.66 -1.26
CA ALA A 93 -2.64 15.06 -1.57
C ALA A 93 -2.97 14.91 -3.05
N LEU A 94 -2.01 15.22 -3.94
CA LEU A 94 -2.24 15.29 -5.38
C LEU A 94 -1.92 13.99 -6.11
N TYR A 95 -0.86 13.27 -5.68
CA TYR A 95 -0.28 12.22 -6.50
C TYR A 95 -0.19 10.85 -5.86
N PHE A 96 0.13 10.76 -4.56
CA PHE A 96 0.39 9.49 -3.89
C PHE A 96 -0.41 9.37 -2.60
N GLN A 97 -1.28 8.40 -2.53
CA GLN A 97 -2.06 8.13 -1.34
C GLN A 97 -1.67 6.78 -0.73
N PRO A 98 -1.28 6.74 0.57
CA PRO A 98 -1.00 5.48 1.22
C PRO A 98 -2.28 4.72 1.56
N PHE A 99 -2.29 3.41 1.27
CA PHE A 99 -3.34 2.47 1.63
C PHE A 99 -2.77 1.25 2.32
N ARG A 100 -3.59 0.62 3.15
CA ARG A 100 -3.29 -0.66 3.78
C ARG A 100 -4.28 -1.70 3.26
N ILE A 101 -3.78 -2.90 2.97
CA ILE A 101 -4.61 -4.02 2.50
C ILE A 101 -5.10 -4.82 3.72
N PRO A 102 -6.42 -4.86 3.98
CA PRO A 102 -6.95 -5.60 5.12
C PRO A 102 -7.30 -7.05 4.77
N THR A 103 -7.62 -7.35 3.49
CA THR A 103 -8.24 -8.61 3.05
C THR A 103 -7.36 -9.41 2.11
N SER A 104 -7.69 -10.70 1.92
CA SER A 104 -6.98 -11.62 1.04
C SER A 104 -7.45 -11.61 -0.41
N SER A 105 -8.38 -10.73 -0.79
CA SER A 105 -9.02 -10.76 -2.11
C SER A 105 -8.08 -10.54 -3.31
N MET A 106 -6.90 -10.02 -3.07
CA MET A 106 -5.86 -9.74 -4.08
C MET A 106 -4.66 -10.67 -4.01
N GLN A 107 -4.69 -11.72 -3.19
CA GLN A 107 -3.67 -12.76 -3.23
C GLN A 107 -3.71 -13.50 -4.58
N PRO A 108 -2.58 -13.86 -5.14
CA PRO A 108 -1.20 -13.81 -4.61
C PRO A 108 -0.47 -12.49 -4.89
N THR A 109 -1.12 -11.47 -5.42
CA THR A 109 -0.46 -10.21 -5.77
C THR A 109 -0.23 -9.31 -4.55
N LEU A 110 -1.27 -9.11 -3.73
CA LEU A 110 -1.22 -8.32 -2.51
C LEU A 110 -1.82 -9.13 -1.36
N TYR A 111 -1.22 -9.01 -0.21
CA TYR A 111 -1.62 -9.73 0.99
C TYR A 111 -2.26 -8.80 2.01
N GLY A 112 -3.43 -9.20 2.52
CA GLY A 112 -4.02 -8.60 3.70
C GLY A 112 -3.35 -9.09 4.99
N VAL A 113 -3.99 -8.82 6.13
CA VAL A 113 -3.59 -9.40 7.40
C VAL A 113 -3.74 -10.93 7.29
N HIS A 114 -2.64 -11.66 7.47
CA HIS A 114 -2.60 -13.11 7.27
C HIS A 114 -1.74 -13.80 8.31
N TYR A 115 -2.02 -15.07 8.51
CA TYR A 115 -1.22 -15.95 9.34
C TYR A 115 -0.12 -16.60 8.48
N VAL A 116 1.06 -16.76 9.08
CA VAL A 116 2.21 -17.48 8.49
C VAL A 116 2.60 -18.58 9.44
N ASP A 117 2.46 -19.82 8.99
CA ASP A 117 2.90 -20.99 9.75
C ASP A 117 4.43 -21.01 9.87
N ARG A 118 4.93 -21.39 11.06
CA ARG A 118 6.36 -21.42 11.33
C ARG A 118 7.12 -22.42 10.46
N ASP A 119 6.49 -23.54 10.15
CA ASP A 119 7.11 -24.63 9.37
C ASP A 119 7.12 -24.30 7.87
N HIS A 120 6.22 -23.43 7.42
CA HIS A 120 6.13 -22.94 6.04
C HIS A 120 6.68 -21.51 5.88
N ALA A 121 7.11 -20.88 6.97
CA ALA A 121 7.78 -19.60 6.89
C ALA A 121 9.12 -19.79 6.18
N GLY A 122 9.10 -19.68 4.89
CA GLY A 122 10.28 -19.33 4.10
C GLY A 122 10.79 -17.93 4.46
N MET A 123 10.79 -17.60 5.73
CA MET A 123 11.42 -16.45 6.35
C MET A 123 12.90 -16.82 6.57
N PRO A 124 13.77 -16.60 5.58
CA PRO A 124 15.09 -17.23 5.61
C PRO A 124 16.04 -16.57 6.58
N LEU A 125 15.78 -15.45 7.16
CA LEU A 125 16.83 -14.71 7.86
C LEU A 125 16.58 -14.37 9.32
N LEU A 126 15.37 -14.34 9.83
CA LEU A 126 15.10 -13.66 11.08
C LEU A 126 14.56 -14.54 12.22
N GLY A 127 14.23 -15.79 11.95
CA GLY A 127 13.72 -16.72 12.97
C GLY A 127 14.67 -17.02 14.13
N LYS A 128 15.90 -16.51 14.10
CA LYS A 128 16.89 -16.65 15.19
C LYS A 128 17.38 -15.32 15.78
N VAL A 129 17.13 -14.17 15.15
CA VAL A 129 17.92 -12.98 15.42
C VAL A 129 17.29 -11.96 16.34
N ASN A 130 16.01 -11.78 16.40
CA ASN A 130 15.45 -10.92 17.45
C ASN A 130 13.94 -10.67 17.26
N LYS A 131 13.14 -10.88 18.30
CA LYS A 131 11.73 -10.54 18.36
C LYS A 131 11.44 -9.06 18.02
N LEU A 132 12.41 -8.17 18.26
CA LEU A 132 12.30 -6.75 17.96
C LEU A 132 12.44 -6.46 16.46
N VAL A 133 13.31 -7.18 15.76
CA VAL A 133 13.50 -7.05 14.31
C VAL A 133 12.27 -7.59 13.57
N ASP A 134 11.75 -8.73 14.00
CA ASP A 134 10.50 -9.29 13.43
C ASP A 134 9.32 -8.34 13.64
N ALA A 135 9.19 -7.75 14.82
CA ALA A 135 8.15 -6.78 15.11
C ALA A 135 8.30 -5.48 14.31
N LEU A 136 9.54 -5.00 14.14
CA LEU A 136 9.83 -3.76 13.42
C LEU A 136 9.71 -3.91 11.90
N PHE A 137 10.27 -4.97 11.32
CA PHE A 137 10.34 -5.11 9.86
C PHE A 137 9.13 -5.80 9.24
N TYR A 138 8.45 -6.67 9.98
CA TYR A 138 7.30 -7.43 9.47
C TYR A 138 6.01 -7.07 10.19
N THR A 139 6.06 -6.29 11.25
CA THR A 139 4.92 -6.00 12.13
C THR A 139 4.14 -7.28 12.40
N SER A 140 4.84 -8.28 12.96
CA SER A 140 4.28 -9.59 13.22
C SER A 140 4.09 -9.82 14.72
N LYS A 141 3.09 -10.61 15.08
CA LYS A 141 2.83 -11.05 16.46
C LYS A 141 2.76 -12.57 16.48
N LYS A 142 3.43 -13.18 17.45
CA LYS A 142 3.37 -14.64 17.63
C LYS A 142 1.92 -15.09 17.80
N ALA A 143 1.53 -16.06 17.02
CA ALA A 143 0.19 -16.65 16.99
C ALA A 143 0.29 -18.16 17.29
N GLY A 144 0.35 -18.47 18.58
CA GLY A 144 0.41 -19.85 19.04
C GLY A 144 0.50 -19.94 20.56
N VAL A 145 -0.26 -20.86 21.12
CA VAL A 145 -0.29 -21.17 22.56
C VAL A 145 -0.23 -22.66 22.77
N ARG A 146 0.31 -23.07 23.91
CA ARG A 146 0.34 -24.47 24.34
C ARG A 146 -0.77 -24.71 25.35
N VAL A 147 -1.60 -25.71 25.11
CA VAL A 147 -2.68 -26.12 26.02
C VAL A 147 -2.07 -26.69 27.29
N SER A 148 -2.52 -26.27 28.43
CA SER A 148 -1.98 -26.68 29.74
C SER A 148 -2.89 -27.63 30.52
N GLY A 149 -4.10 -27.92 30.01
CA GLY A 149 -5.05 -28.87 30.62
C GLY A 149 -5.86 -29.60 29.56
N ALA A 150 -6.30 -30.81 29.84
CA ALA A 150 -7.14 -31.56 28.92
C ALA A 150 -8.62 -31.08 29.02
N GLY A 151 -9.30 -30.95 27.88
CA GLY A 151 -10.72 -30.58 27.83
C GLY A 151 -11.14 -30.03 26.48
N ARG A 152 -12.39 -29.57 26.42
CA ARG A 152 -12.97 -28.95 25.23
C ARG A 152 -12.96 -27.43 25.36
N ILE A 153 -13.05 -26.75 24.22
CA ILE A 153 -13.25 -25.31 24.17
C ILE A 153 -14.65 -25.01 24.69
N ASP A 154 -14.74 -24.02 25.56
CA ASP A 154 -16.02 -23.45 25.96
C ASP A 154 -16.43 -22.37 24.92
N PRO A 155 -17.44 -22.63 24.07
CA PRO A 155 -17.87 -21.69 23.04
C PRO A 155 -18.35 -20.34 23.60
N GLU A 156 -18.90 -20.31 24.82
CA GLU A 156 -19.38 -19.10 25.45
C GLU A 156 -18.25 -18.21 26.01
N SER A 157 -17.05 -18.77 26.12
CA SER A 157 -15.86 -18.03 26.55
C SER A 157 -15.20 -17.21 25.43
N LEU A 158 -15.64 -17.37 24.20
CA LEU A 158 -15.02 -16.70 23.04
C LEU A 158 -15.30 -15.20 23.08
N ARG A 159 -14.28 -14.39 23.37
CA ARG A 159 -14.37 -12.94 23.47
C ARG A 159 -13.38 -12.28 22.55
N TYR A 160 -13.83 -11.25 21.82
CA TYR A 160 -12.98 -10.45 20.96
C TYR A 160 -12.66 -9.10 21.56
N ASP A 161 -11.38 -8.81 21.67
CA ASP A 161 -10.87 -7.49 22.02
C ASP A 161 -10.26 -6.86 20.75
N PRO A 162 -10.87 -5.79 20.21
CA PRO A 162 -10.37 -5.10 19.01
C PRO A 162 -9.14 -4.23 19.30
N SER A 163 -8.71 -4.11 20.56
CA SER A 163 -7.58 -3.27 20.93
C SER A 163 -6.26 -3.77 20.29
N GLY A 164 -5.36 -2.80 19.99
CA GLY A 164 -4.09 -3.09 19.36
C GLY A 164 -4.18 -3.33 17.85
N ILE A 165 -3.02 -3.59 17.25
CA ILE A 165 -2.86 -3.63 15.78
C ILE A 165 -3.59 -4.81 15.13
N PHE A 166 -3.69 -5.94 15.81
CA PHE A 166 -4.28 -7.18 15.30
C PHE A 166 -5.60 -7.53 15.96
N GLY A 167 -5.95 -6.87 17.07
CA GLY A 167 -6.94 -7.37 18.00
C GLY A 167 -6.48 -8.67 18.67
N SER A 168 -7.32 -9.23 19.51
CA SER A 168 -7.08 -10.55 20.13
C SER A 168 -8.38 -11.27 20.45
N THR A 169 -8.35 -12.58 20.35
CA THR A 169 -9.44 -13.45 20.74
C THR A 169 -9.03 -14.26 21.96
N GLU A 170 -9.82 -14.15 23.01
CA GLU A 170 -9.71 -14.95 24.23
C GLU A 170 -10.72 -16.09 24.18
N PHE A 171 -10.32 -17.27 24.64
CA PHE A 171 -11.15 -18.46 24.78
C PHE A 171 -10.64 -19.33 25.91
N SER A 172 -11.47 -20.20 26.45
CA SER A 172 -11.08 -21.11 27.54
C SER A 172 -11.13 -22.58 27.14
N ILE A 173 -10.20 -23.37 27.69
CA ILE A 173 -10.19 -24.83 27.62
C ILE A 173 -10.00 -25.33 29.05
N ALA A 174 -10.90 -26.17 29.52
CA ALA A 174 -10.87 -26.73 30.89
C ALA A 174 -10.73 -25.66 31.99
N GLY A 175 -11.42 -24.51 31.81
CA GLY A 175 -11.41 -23.41 32.79
C GLY A 175 -10.12 -22.55 32.76
N LYS A 176 -9.20 -22.77 31.82
CA LYS A 176 -8.02 -21.93 31.64
C LYS A 176 -8.17 -21.07 30.41
N SER A 177 -7.90 -19.76 30.54
CA SER A 177 -7.96 -18.79 29.45
C SER A 177 -6.72 -18.81 28.59
N TYR A 178 -6.93 -18.69 27.28
CA TYR A 178 -5.91 -18.56 26.24
C TYR A 178 -6.23 -17.38 25.36
N THR A 179 -5.21 -16.66 24.91
CA THR A 179 -5.37 -15.50 24.06
C THR A 179 -4.52 -15.68 22.80
N LEU A 180 -5.16 -15.50 21.64
CA LEU A 180 -4.51 -15.53 20.34
C LEU A 180 -4.78 -14.24 19.56
N PRO A 181 -3.81 -13.72 18.76
CA PRO A 181 -3.99 -12.48 18.01
C PRO A 181 -4.92 -12.70 16.79
N GLY A 182 -5.81 -11.75 16.55
CA GLY A 182 -6.76 -11.76 15.43
C GLY A 182 -8.22 -11.82 15.93
N ASP A 183 -9.12 -11.59 14.98
CA ASP A 183 -10.56 -11.79 15.22
C ASP A 183 -10.90 -13.29 15.34
N PRO A 184 -12.07 -13.62 15.93
CA PRO A 184 -12.46 -15.01 16.21
C PRO A 184 -12.42 -15.91 14.96
N ALA A 185 -12.88 -15.41 13.81
CA ALA A 185 -12.91 -16.21 12.59
C ALA A 185 -11.50 -16.61 12.15
N LYS A 186 -10.54 -15.65 12.22
CA LYS A 186 -9.13 -15.92 11.91
C LYS A 186 -8.50 -16.87 12.91
N VAL A 187 -8.78 -16.68 14.20
CA VAL A 187 -8.22 -17.53 15.26
C VAL A 187 -8.71 -18.96 15.12
N VAL A 188 -10.01 -19.16 14.87
CA VAL A 188 -10.59 -20.48 14.61
C VAL A 188 -9.90 -21.16 13.43
N ASP A 189 -9.67 -20.43 12.36
CA ASP A 189 -9.06 -20.97 11.14
C ASP A 189 -7.59 -21.38 11.36
N TYR A 190 -6.70 -20.44 11.74
CA TYR A 190 -5.27 -20.74 11.81
C TYR A 190 -4.87 -21.61 13.01
N ALA A 191 -5.59 -21.51 14.13
CA ALA A 191 -5.36 -22.36 15.28
C ALA A 191 -6.12 -23.68 15.19
N ARG A 192 -6.94 -23.86 14.12
CA ARG A 192 -7.78 -25.04 13.87
C ARG A 192 -8.64 -25.39 15.07
N LEU A 193 -9.30 -24.34 15.61
CA LEU A 193 -10.15 -24.52 16.77
C LEU A 193 -11.44 -25.25 16.38
N ASP A 194 -11.64 -26.42 16.96
CA ASP A 194 -12.86 -27.21 16.83
C ASP A 194 -13.54 -27.35 18.18
N PRO A 195 -14.74 -26.77 18.41
CA PRO A 195 -15.47 -26.91 19.66
C PRO A 195 -15.82 -28.36 20.00
N ALA A 196 -15.89 -29.25 19.01
CA ALA A 196 -16.17 -30.67 19.23
C ALA A 196 -14.93 -31.47 19.61
N ALA A 197 -13.72 -30.95 19.36
CA ALA A 197 -12.49 -31.65 19.65
C ALA A 197 -12.15 -31.63 21.14
N GLU A 198 -11.51 -32.71 21.60
CA GLU A 198 -10.94 -32.80 22.93
C GLU A 198 -9.42 -32.56 22.87
N TYR A 199 -9.01 -31.48 23.48
CA TYR A 199 -7.59 -31.06 23.51
C TYR A 199 -6.89 -31.69 24.70
N LYS A 200 -5.60 -31.99 24.53
CA LYS A 200 -4.74 -32.57 25.56
C LYS A 200 -3.72 -31.56 26.07
N ALA A 201 -3.28 -31.72 27.28
CA ALA A 201 -2.16 -30.95 27.80
C ALA A 201 -0.92 -31.17 26.91
N GLY A 202 -0.34 -30.06 26.45
CA GLY A 202 0.80 -30.10 25.52
C GLY A 202 0.44 -29.77 24.06
N ASP A 203 -0.82 -29.87 23.67
CA ASP A 203 -1.26 -29.50 22.30
C ASP A 203 -0.90 -28.07 21.98
N ILE A 204 -0.55 -27.82 20.74
CA ILE A 204 -0.18 -26.47 20.24
C ILE A 204 -1.30 -25.98 19.33
N LEU A 205 -1.91 -24.86 19.74
CA LEU A 205 -2.93 -24.17 18.97
C LEU A 205 -2.28 -23.00 18.26
N GLY A 206 -2.17 -23.09 16.92
CA GLY A 206 -1.37 -22.18 16.11
C GLY A 206 0.14 -22.35 16.36
N ASN A 207 0.93 -22.33 15.29
CA ASN A 207 2.39 -22.47 15.39
C ASN A 207 3.08 -21.47 14.46
N GLY A 208 2.70 -20.18 14.55
CA GLY A 208 3.22 -19.22 13.59
C GLY A 208 3.11 -17.77 14.07
N PHE A 209 2.91 -16.91 13.10
CA PHE A 209 2.84 -15.47 13.29
C PHE A 209 1.67 -14.90 12.50
N ILE A 210 0.95 -13.94 13.07
CA ILE A 210 0.06 -13.07 12.31
C ILE A 210 0.84 -11.84 11.87
N THR A 211 0.72 -11.46 10.60
CA THR A 211 1.43 -10.33 10.02
C THR A 211 0.46 -9.29 9.46
N LEU A 212 0.87 -8.03 9.44
CA LEU A 212 0.11 -6.98 8.78
C LEU A 212 0.04 -7.23 7.28
N GLY A 213 -1.05 -6.73 6.69
CA GLY A 213 -1.17 -6.65 5.24
C GLY A 213 -0.22 -5.63 4.63
N ASP A 214 -0.09 -5.71 3.32
CA ASP A 214 0.73 -4.81 2.55
C ASP A 214 0.25 -3.36 2.69
N HIS A 215 1.20 -2.44 2.86
CA HIS A 215 0.99 -1.02 2.78
C HIS A 215 1.54 -0.53 1.45
N LEU A 216 0.75 0.15 0.68
CA LEU A 216 1.12 0.55 -0.66
C LEU A 216 0.79 2.01 -0.94
N PHE A 217 1.53 2.59 -1.87
CA PHE A 217 1.17 3.86 -2.47
C PHE A 217 0.29 3.62 -3.69
N VAL A 218 -0.78 4.40 -3.75
CA VAL A 218 -1.68 4.49 -4.91
C VAL A 218 -1.37 5.78 -5.63
N GLU A 219 -1.03 5.68 -6.92
CA GLU A 219 -0.77 6.83 -7.76
C GLU A 219 -2.02 7.24 -8.54
N ARG A 220 -2.15 8.53 -8.81
CA ARG A 220 -3.29 9.12 -9.49
C ARG A 220 -2.99 9.58 -10.92
N PHE A 221 -1.73 9.53 -11.33
CA PHE A 221 -1.30 9.96 -12.67
C PHE A 221 -2.02 9.19 -13.78
N SER A 222 -2.16 7.88 -13.63
CA SER A 222 -2.83 7.02 -14.60
C SER A 222 -4.27 7.45 -14.87
N ILE A 223 -4.96 8.00 -13.85
CA ILE A 223 -6.32 8.53 -14.02
C ILE A 223 -6.29 9.83 -14.81
N TYR A 224 -5.41 10.75 -14.45
CA TYR A 224 -5.29 12.07 -15.11
C TYR A 224 -4.88 11.93 -16.56
N LEU A 225 -3.95 11.03 -16.86
CA LEU A 225 -3.46 10.76 -18.21
C LEU A 225 -4.34 9.79 -19.00
N ASN A 226 -5.42 9.28 -18.42
CA ASN A 226 -6.30 8.28 -19.02
C ASN A 226 -5.55 7.03 -19.53
N SER A 227 -4.55 6.57 -18.79
CA SER A 227 -3.63 5.50 -19.18
C SER A 227 -3.87 4.19 -18.42
N LEU A 228 -5.11 3.94 -17.97
CA LEU A 228 -5.46 2.69 -17.29
C LEU A 228 -5.48 1.53 -18.28
N GLU A 229 -4.81 0.44 -17.92
CA GLU A 229 -4.65 -0.74 -18.75
C GLU A 229 -5.21 -2.00 -18.08
N ARG A 230 -5.58 -3.00 -18.91
CA ARG A 230 -5.96 -4.32 -18.38
C ARG A 230 -4.79 -4.93 -17.59
N GLY A 231 -5.10 -5.36 -16.38
CA GLY A 231 -4.12 -5.89 -15.44
C GLY A 231 -3.65 -4.90 -14.38
N ASP A 232 -3.93 -3.61 -14.51
CA ASP A 232 -3.64 -2.64 -13.45
C ASP A 232 -4.42 -2.98 -12.17
N VAL A 233 -3.76 -2.85 -11.04
CA VAL A 233 -4.40 -3.00 -9.72
C VAL A 233 -4.95 -1.65 -9.30
N ILE A 234 -6.27 -1.55 -9.20
CA ILE A 234 -7.00 -0.29 -9.02
C ILE A 234 -7.62 -0.21 -7.64
N VAL A 235 -7.49 0.96 -7.01
CA VAL A 235 -8.27 1.33 -5.82
C VAL A 235 -9.43 2.20 -6.24
N PHE A 236 -10.63 1.86 -5.76
CA PHE A 236 -11.85 2.59 -6.04
C PHE A 236 -12.76 2.66 -4.81
N THR A 237 -13.64 3.65 -4.78
CA THR A 237 -14.68 3.76 -3.75
C THR A 237 -15.91 2.95 -4.12
N THR A 238 -16.56 2.36 -3.12
CA THR A 238 -17.84 1.65 -3.29
C THR A 238 -19.05 2.57 -3.22
N GLU A 239 -18.83 3.88 -3.18
CA GLU A 239 -19.90 4.87 -3.13
C GLU A 239 -20.74 4.80 -4.40
N ASP A 240 -22.07 4.82 -4.25
CA ASP A 240 -23.03 4.76 -5.37
C ASP A 240 -22.84 3.55 -6.32
N LEU A 241 -22.32 2.44 -5.87
CA LEU A 241 -22.37 1.19 -6.62
C LEU A 241 -23.77 0.59 -6.47
N ILE A 242 -24.56 0.77 -7.50
CA ILE A 242 -25.96 0.32 -7.60
C ILE A 242 -26.10 -0.72 -8.71
N ASP A 243 -27.06 -1.63 -8.57
CA ASP A 243 -27.46 -2.56 -9.63
C ASP A 243 -28.36 -1.88 -10.70
N GLU A 244 -28.82 -2.65 -11.66
CA GLU A 244 -29.71 -2.16 -12.72
C GLU A 244 -31.07 -1.66 -12.17
N ALA A 245 -31.47 -2.10 -10.99
CA ALA A 245 -32.69 -1.67 -10.32
C ALA A 245 -32.46 -0.43 -9.42
N GLY A 246 -31.24 0.11 -9.35
CA GLY A 246 -30.89 1.25 -8.51
C GLY A 246 -30.66 0.90 -7.02
N VAL A 247 -30.52 -0.39 -6.70
CA VAL A 247 -30.30 -0.85 -5.33
C VAL A 247 -28.79 -0.91 -5.04
N PRO A 248 -28.31 -0.40 -3.88
CA PRO A 248 -26.91 -0.52 -3.48
C PRO A 248 -26.49 -1.99 -3.35
N VAL A 249 -25.53 -2.41 -4.17
CA VAL A 249 -25.03 -3.81 -4.18
C VAL A 249 -23.96 -4.05 -3.12
N VAL A 250 -23.34 -2.99 -2.66
CA VAL A 250 -22.33 -3.00 -1.58
C VAL A 250 -22.55 -1.79 -0.70
N GLN A 251 -22.14 -1.90 0.56
CA GLN A 251 -22.14 -0.74 1.45
C GLN A 251 -21.24 0.35 0.89
N GLY A 252 -21.73 1.58 0.80
CA GLY A 252 -20.99 2.74 0.31
C GLY A 252 -19.91 3.21 1.30
N GLY A 253 -18.99 4.04 0.79
CA GLY A 253 -17.95 4.68 1.60
C GLY A 253 -16.74 3.81 1.92
N TYR A 254 -16.62 2.61 1.38
CA TYR A 254 -15.43 1.75 1.50
C TYR A 254 -14.51 1.88 0.30
N PHE A 255 -13.22 1.62 0.53
CA PHE A 255 -12.24 1.49 -0.53
C PHE A 255 -12.01 0.02 -0.84
N TYR A 256 -12.20 -0.33 -2.10
CA TYR A 256 -11.88 -1.64 -2.63
C TYR A 256 -10.63 -1.57 -3.49
N ILE A 257 -9.88 -2.66 -3.49
CA ILE A 257 -8.74 -2.85 -4.39
C ILE A 257 -8.96 -4.12 -5.19
N LYS A 258 -8.92 -3.99 -6.52
CA LYS A 258 -9.15 -5.08 -7.47
C LYS A 258 -8.28 -4.87 -8.72
N ARG A 259 -8.16 -5.92 -9.52
CA ARG A 259 -7.46 -5.87 -10.79
C ARG A 259 -8.43 -5.48 -11.91
N LEU A 260 -8.00 -4.55 -12.76
CA LEU A 260 -8.74 -4.13 -13.94
C LEU A 260 -8.73 -5.25 -14.98
N ALA A 261 -9.86 -5.90 -15.16
CA ALA A 261 -10.01 -7.05 -16.04
C ALA A 261 -10.47 -6.66 -17.44
N ALA A 262 -11.38 -5.68 -17.54
CA ALA A 262 -11.89 -5.24 -18.83
C ALA A 262 -12.17 -3.73 -18.85
N LEU A 263 -11.98 -3.14 -20.02
CA LEU A 263 -12.13 -1.72 -20.33
C LEU A 263 -13.53 -1.44 -20.93
N PRO A 264 -13.95 -0.17 -20.98
CA PRO A 264 -15.22 0.21 -21.62
C PRO A 264 -15.32 -0.33 -23.05
N GLY A 265 -16.45 -0.97 -23.37
CA GLY A 265 -16.74 -1.58 -24.67
C GLY A 265 -16.19 -3.00 -24.87
N ASP A 266 -15.40 -3.53 -23.95
CA ASP A 266 -15.01 -4.93 -24.00
C ASP A 266 -16.20 -5.84 -23.69
N THR A 267 -16.24 -6.99 -24.37
CA THR A 267 -17.15 -8.07 -24.00
C THR A 267 -16.35 -9.20 -23.35
N ILE A 268 -16.83 -9.68 -22.21
CA ILE A 268 -16.14 -10.68 -21.41
C ILE A 268 -17.03 -11.86 -21.09
N LYS A 269 -16.41 -13.02 -20.89
CA LYS A 269 -17.05 -14.23 -20.37
C LYS A 269 -16.05 -15.04 -19.56
N ILE A 270 -16.55 -15.82 -18.65
CA ILE A 270 -15.74 -16.78 -17.88
C ILE A 270 -16.22 -18.18 -18.24
N VAL A 271 -15.32 -19.01 -18.76
CA VAL A 271 -15.59 -20.40 -19.10
C VAL A 271 -14.64 -21.29 -18.29
N GLY A 272 -15.20 -22.13 -17.46
CA GLY A 272 -14.43 -22.80 -16.42
C GLY A 272 -13.80 -21.79 -15.49
N ASN A 273 -12.48 -21.81 -15.34
CA ASN A 273 -11.74 -20.83 -14.54
C ASN A 273 -11.03 -19.77 -15.42
N GLN A 274 -11.35 -19.71 -16.72
CA GLN A 274 -10.67 -18.85 -17.66
C GLN A 274 -11.52 -17.64 -18.03
N LEU A 275 -10.98 -16.44 -17.78
CA LEU A 275 -11.55 -15.20 -18.29
C LEU A 275 -11.14 -15.01 -19.76
N TRP A 276 -12.14 -14.84 -20.59
CA TRP A 276 -12.03 -14.52 -22.01
C TRP A 276 -12.50 -13.08 -22.23
N VAL A 277 -11.71 -12.33 -22.97
CA VAL A 277 -12.00 -10.93 -23.32
C VAL A 277 -12.02 -10.77 -24.82
N LYS A 278 -13.07 -10.16 -25.32
CA LYS A 278 -13.17 -9.63 -26.69
C LYS A 278 -12.99 -8.12 -26.59
N PRO A 279 -11.80 -7.58 -26.90
CA PRO A 279 -11.54 -6.15 -26.83
C PRO A 279 -12.48 -5.36 -27.74
N ALA A 280 -12.83 -4.15 -27.33
CA ALA A 280 -13.66 -3.24 -28.13
C ALA A 280 -13.11 -3.08 -29.55
N GLY A 281 -13.98 -3.13 -30.55
CA GLY A 281 -13.61 -3.06 -31.95
C GLY A 281 -13.01 -4.35 -32.55
N THR A 282 -12.95 -5.46 -31.77
CA THR A 282 -12.50 -6.77 -32.28
C THR A 282 -13.62 -7.79 -32.32
N THR A 283 -13.43 -8.87 -33.11
CA THR A 283 -14.41 -9.94 -33.24
C THR A 283 -14.02 -11.21 -32.47
N GLN A 284 -12.78 -11.30 -31.99
CA GLN A 284 -12.24 -12.53 -31.40
C GLN A 284 -12.03 -12.41 -29.89
N TYR A 285 -12.36 -13.49 -29.19
CA TYR A 285 -12.02 -13.66 -27.79
C TYR A 285 -10.56 -14.11 -27.62
N LYS A 286 -9.88 -13.52 -26.65
CA LYS A 286 -8.54 -13.91 -26.22
C LYS A 286 -8.53 -14.17 -24.71
N ARG A 287 -7.68 -15.08 -24.26
CA ARG A 287 -7.49 -15.29 -22.82
C ARG A 287 -6.87 -14.03 -22.23
N ILE A 288 -7.29 -13.64 -21.03
CA ILE A 288 -6.81 -12.39 -20.42
C ILE A 288 -5.28 -12.36 -20.22
N GLN A 289 -4.65 -13.49 -19.90
CA GLN A 289 -3.20 -13.60 -19.74
C GLN A 289 -2.42 -13.50 -21.06
N ASP A 290 -3.07 -13.68 -22.20
CA ASP A 290 -2.49 -13.45 -23.53
C ASP A 290 -2.59 -11.97 -23.93
N ILE A 291 -3.50 -11.21 -23.31
CA ILE A 291 -3.64 -9.76 -23.51
C ILE A 291 -2.71 -9.00 -22.56
N SER A 292 -2.63 -9.43 -21.28
CA SER A 292 -1.83 -8.77 -20.26
C SER A 292 -1.08 -9.79 -19.41
N GLY A 293 0.25 -9.73 -19.46
CA GLY A 293 1.12 -10.57 -18.63
C GLY A 293 0.97 -10.39 -17.13
N LYS A 294 0.30 -9.30 -16.68
CA LYS A 294 0.02 -9.01 -15.27
C LYS A 294 -0.90 -10.05 -14.62
N PHE A 295 -1.64 -10.84 -15.42
CA PHE A 295 -2.51 -11.91 -14.94
C PHE A 295 -1.79 -13.27 -14.76
N LYS A 296 -0.55 -13.41 -15.16
CA LYS A 296 0.16 -14.73 -15.12
C LYS A 296 0.17 -15.37 -13.74
N LYS A 297 0.25 -14.59 -12.67
CA LYS A 297 0.21 -15.10 -11.29
C LYS A 297 -1.14 -15.74 -10.96
N VAL A 298 -2.23 -15.11 -11.37
CA VAL A 298 -3.61 -15.55 -11.11
C VAL A 298 -3.92 -16.87 -11.81
N TYR A 299 -3.28 -17.12 -12.97
CA TYR A 299 -3.44 -18.32 -13.79
C TYR A 299 -2.27 -19.29 -13.70
N SER A 300 -1.42 -19.15 -12.67
CA SER A 300 -0.19 -19.96 -12.55
C SER A 300 -0.42 -21.41 -12.12
N GLY A 301 -1.58 -21.74 -11.57
CA GLY A 301 -1.85 -23.02 -10.91
C GLY A 301 -1.11 -23.21 -9.58
N ARG A 302 -0.27 -22.26 -9.18
CA ARG A 302 0.48 -22.34 -7.92
C ARG A 302 -0.34 -21.85 -6.75
N GLY A 303 -0.18 -22.45 -5.58
CA GLY A 303 -0.86 -22.02 -4.36
C GLY A 303 -2.40 -22.03 -4.43
N GLY A 304 -3.00 -22.84 -5.31
CA GLY A 304 -4.44 -22.91 -5.49
C GLY A 304 -5.04 -21.81 -6.35
N TYR A 305 -4.22 -20.95 -6.99
CA TYR A 305 -4.70 -19.88 -7.88
C TYR A 305 -4.83 -20.40 -9.32
N HIS A 306 -6.08 -20.71 -9.71
CA HIS A 306 -6.40 -21.32 -11.00
C HIS A 306 -7.23 -20.39 -11.92
N GLY A 307 -7.18 -19.08 -11.70
CA GLY A 307 -7.93 -18.10 -12.48
C GLY A 307 -9.24 -17.65 -11.81
N HIS A 308 -10.19 -17.22 -12.60
CA HIS A 308 -11.43 -16.62 -12.14
C HIS A 308 -12.61 -17.57 -12.38
N ILE A 309 -13.40 -17.85 -11.35
CA ILE A 309 -14.62 -18.65 -11.43
C ILE A 309 -15.83 -17.76 -11.76
N ALA A 310 -16.73 -18.27 -12.60
CA ALA A 310 -17.90 -17.53 -13.06
C ALA A 310 -18.98 -17.44 -12.01
N ASP A 311 -19.31 -18.58 -11.42
CA ASP A 311 -20.50 -18.72 -10.61
C ASP A 311 -20.23 -18.41 -9.15
N MET A 312 -20.84 -17.34 -8.70
CA MET A 312 -20.90 -16.96 -7.28
C MET A 312 -22.37 -16.68 -6.87
N GLY A 313 -23.33 -17.19 -7.61
CA GLY A 313 -24.76 -17.21 -7.26
C GLY A 313 -25.58 -15.99 -7.66
N ALA A 314 -24.97 -14.89 -8.05
CA ALA A 314 -25.67 -13.69 -8.54
C ALA A 314 -24.71 -12.80 -9.34
N GLY A 315 -25.25 -11.97 -10.20
CA GLY A 315 -24.50 -10.99 -10.97
C GLY A 315 -24.36 -11.31 -12.46
N PRO A 316 -23.51 -10.58 -13.20
CA PRO A 316 -23.44 -10.61 -14.66
C PRO A 316 -23.21 -11.97 -15.30
N PHE A 317 -22.66 -12.93 -14.56
CA PHE A 317 -22.34 -14.27 -15.06
C PHE A 317 -23.19 -15.39 -14.49
N SER A 318 -24.25 -15.08 -13.76
CA SER A 318 -25.12 -16.08 -13.09
C SER A 318 -25.70 -17.14 -14.01
N CYS A 319 -25.76 -16.88 -15.33
CA CYS A 319 -26.25 -17.80 -16.35
C CYS A 319 -25.20 -18.21 -17.39
N GLY A 320 -23.90 -18.05 -17.07
CA GLY A 320 -22.82 -18.37 -18.02
C GLY A 320 -22.76 -17.43 -19.25
N GLY A 321 -23.35 -16.25 -19.13
CA GLY A 321 -23.49 -15.30 -20.22
C GLY A 321 -22.25 -14.49 -20.53
N GLU A 322 -22.36 -13.67 -21.56
CA GLU A 322 -21.38 -12.64 -21.91
C GLU A 322 -21.83 -11.32 -21.31
N TYR A 323 -20.84 -10.53 -20.85
CA TYR A 323 -21.07 -9.19 -20.30
C TYR A 323 -20.28 -8.16 -21.07
N THR A 324 -20.97 -7.14 -21.60
CA THR A 324 -20.30 -6.01 -22.27
C THR A 324 -20.17 -4.85 -21.28
N VAL A 325 -18.95 -4.39 -21.10
CA VAL A 325 -18.64 -3.31 -20.17
C VAL A 325 -19.20 -1.98 -20.71
N PRO A 326 -20.07 -1.29 -19.96
CA PRO A 326 -20.66 -0.02 -20.42
C PRO A 326 -19.60 1.07 -20.63
N ALA A 327 -19.93 2.07 -21.46
CA ALA A 327 -19.09 3.24 -21.63
C ALA A 327 -18.82 3.94 -20.29
N GLY A 328 -17.56 4.35 -20.06
CA GLY A 328 -17.16 5.01 -18.82
C GLY A 328 -17.10 4.12 -17.59
N HIS A 329 -17.21 2.79 -17.75
CA HIS A 329 -17.13 1.80 -16.67
C HIS A 329 -15.97 0.84 -16.88
N TYR A 330 -15.55 0.20 -15.81
CA TYR A 330 -14.43 -0.73 -15.76
C TYR A 330 -14.82 -2.00 -15.01
N PHE A 331 -14.40 -3.15 -15.51
CA PHE A 331 -14.71 -4.42 -14.86
C PHE A 331 -13.53 -4.86 -13.99
N MET A 332 -13.79 -5.00 -12.70
CA MET A 332 -12.78 -5.21 -11.65
C MET A 332 -12.89 -6.61 -11.07
N LEU A 333 -11.80 -7.38 -11.06
CA LEU A 333 -11.75 -8.72 -10.47
C LEU A 333 -10.67 -8.80 -9.38
N GLY A 334 -10.97 -9.56 -8.33
CA GLY A 334 -9.96 -9.93 -7.35
C GLY A 334 -9.12 -11.10 -7.82
N ASP A 335 -7.81 -11.04 -7.59
CA ASP A 335 -6.88 -12.10 -7.96
C ASP A 335 -7.18 -13.41 -7.22
N ASN A 336 -7.71 -13.32 -6.00
CA ASN A 336 -8.22 -14.46 -5.23
C ASN A 336 -9.72 -14.65 -5.50
N SER A 337 -10.02 -15.28 -6.61
CA SER A 337 -11.37 -15.34 -7.16
C SER A 337 -12.43 -15.89 -6.19
N ARG A 338 -12.09 -16.90 -5.37
CA ARG A 338 -13.02 -17.51 -4.40
C ARG A 338 -13.34 -16.60 -3.20
N PHE A 339 -12.41 -15.70 -2.86
CA PHE A 339 -12.49 -14.85 -1.68
C PHE A 339 -12.56 -13.36 -2.03
N SER A 340 -13.15 -13.05 -3.19
CA SER A 340 -13.30 -11.69 -3.67
C SER A 340 -14.74 -11.34 -3.95
N LYS A 341 -15.26 -10.32 -3.29
CA LYS A 341 -16.45 -9.61 -3.72
C LYS A 341 -16.02 -8.52 -4.70
N ASP A 342 -16.36 -8.70 -5.98
CA ASP A 342 -15.89 -7.85 -7.08
C ASP A 342 -16.98 -7.69 -8.15
N SER A 343 -16.63 -7.22 -9.35
CA SER A 343 -17.58 -6.92 -10.41
C SER A 343 -18.44 -8.11 -10.87
N ARG A 344 -18.09 -9.32 -10.48
CA ARG A 344 -18.97 -10.48 -10.70
C ARG A 344 -20.26 -10.38 -9.87
N PHE A 345 -20.23 -9.61 -8.77
CA PHE A 345 -21.37 -9.40 -7.89
C PHE A 345 -22.07 -8.06 -8.14
N PHE A 346 -21.30 -6.98 -8.29
CA PHE A 346 -21.85 -5.62 -8.34
C PHE A 346 -21.73 -4.95 -9.73
N GLY A 347 -21.32 -5.71 -10.76
CA GLY A 347 -21.19 -5.16 -12.10
C GLY A 347 -19.97 -4.26 -12.29
N ALA A 348 -19.95 -3.51 -13.38
CA ALA A 348 -18.84 -2.64 -13.73
C ALA A 348 -18.81 -1.37 -12.87
N VAL A 349 -17.61 -0.92 -12.52
CA VAL A 349 -17.33 0.24 -11.67
C VAL A 349 -17.25 1.51 -12.52
N PRO A 350 -18.02 2.56 -12.21
CA PRO A 350 -17.93 3.84 -12.92
C PRO A 350 -16.55 4.50 -12.76
N ARG A 351 -16.10 5.20 -13.80
CA ARG A 351 -14.81 5.94 -13.77
C ARG A 351 -14.70 6.90 -12.58
N ARG A 352 -15.78 7.57 -12.19
CA ARG A 352 -15.80 8.51 -11.07
C ARG A 352 -15.40 7.89 -9.73
N ASN A 353 -15.59 6.58 -9.59
CA ASN A 353 -15.26 5.85 -8.37
C ASN A 353 -13.76 5.48 -8.27
N ILE A 354 -13.01 5.58 -9.38
CA ILE A 354 -11.61 5.20 -9.41
C ILE A 354 -10.77 6.25 -8.68
N MET A 355 -10.01 5.81 -7.68
CA MET A 355 -9.14 6.65 -6.86
C MET A 355 -7.69 6.68 -7.37
N GLY A 356 -7.20 5.57 -7.92
CA GLY A 356 -5.84 5.47 -8.42
C GLY A 356 -5.40 4.03 -8.68
N ARG A 357 -4.16 3.90 -9.20
CA ARG A 357 -3.51 2.62 -9.45
C ARG A 357 -2.53 2.32 -8.31
N ALA A 358 -2.56 1.11 -7.80
CA ALA A 358 -1.57 0.61 -6.85
C ALA A 358 -0.19 0.58 -7.53
N PHE A 359 0.76 1.28 -6.94
CA PHE A 359 2.07 1.50 -7.55
C PHE A 359 3.19 0.76 -6.83
N LEU A 360 3.38 1.03 -5.54
CA LEU A 360 4.52 0.55 -4.77
C LEU A 360 4.07 0.01 -3.42
N VAL A 361 4.42 -1.23 -3.11
CA VAL A 361 4.35 -1.74 -1.72
C VAL A 361 5.58 -1.24 -0.98
N PHE A 362 5.36 -0.39 0.03
CA PHE A 362 6.44 0.20 0.81
C PHE A 362 6.63 -0.45 2.19
N TRP A 363 5.69 -1.29 2.62
CA TRP A 363 5.73 -2.03 3.87
C TRP A 363 4.90 -3.31 3.79
N PRO A 364 5.29 -4.43 4.41
CA PRO A 364 6.52 -4.66 5.17
C PRO A 364 7.77 -4.73 4.26
N PHE A 365 8.95 -4.51 4.83
CA PHE A 365 10.24 -4.69 4.15
C PHE A 365 10.55 -6.19 3.96
N SER A 366 9.72 -6.84 3.16
CA SER A 366 9.80 -8.26 2.83
C SER A 366 10.11 -8.43 1.34
N ARG A 367 10.07 -9.67 0.85
CA ARG A 367 10.14 -9.95 -0.60
C ARG A 367 9.02 -9.29 -1.41
N ARG A 368 7.97 -8.78 -0.77
CA ARG A 368 6.85 -8.05 -1.41
C ARG A 368 7.11 -6.55 -1.57
N PHE A 369 8.18 -6.03 -0.94
CA PHE A 369 8.57 -4.64 -1.13
C PHE A 369 8.93 -4.37 -2.60
N GLY A 370 8.32 -3.36 -3.21
CA GLY A 370 8.60 -2.99 -4.60
C GLY A 370 7.34 -2.64 -5.40
N VAL A 371 7.54 -2.45 -6.70
CA VAL A 371 6.44 -2.12 -7.63
C VAL A 371 5.47 -3.30 -7.74
N VAL A 372 4.17 -3.03 -7.61
CA VAL A 372 3.11 -4.04 -7.45
C VAL A 372 3.14 -5.13 -8.53
N ASP A 373 3.30 -4.77 -9.79
CA ASP A 373 3.29 -5.73 -10.91
C ASP A 373 4.65 -6.36 -11.23
N SER A 374 5.74 -5.82 -10.67
CA SER A 374 7.10 -6.36 -10.85
C SER A 374 7.50 -7.35 -9.75
N MET A 375 6.68 -7.48 -8.71
CA MET A 375 6.99 -8.34 -7.58
C MET A 375 7.06 -9.79 -8.05
N ALA A 376 8.20 -10.42 -7.77
CA ALA A 376 8.37 -11.85 -7.98
C ALA A 376 7.20 -12.59 -7.35
N ALA A 377 6.70 -13.62 -8.03
CA ALA A 377 5.75 -14.51 -7.40
C ALA A 377 6.39 -14.96 -6.09
N LEU A 378 5.78 -14.59 -4.96
CA LEU A 378 6.08 -15.29 -3.74
C LEU A 378 5.83 -16.74 -4.08
N ASP A 379 6.79 -17.60 -3.82
CA ASP A 379 6.53 -19.03 -3.76
C ASP A 379 5.51 -19.17 -2.64
N VAL A 380 4.24 -19.10 -3.03
CA VAL A 380 3.15 -19.50 -2.14
C VAL A 380 3.45 -20.95 -1.86
N PRO A 381 3.59 -21.36 -0.59
CA PRO A 381 3.87 -22.73 -0.27
C PRO A 381 2.86 -23.60 -1.01
N THR A 382 3.36 -24.49 -1.86
CA THR A 382 2.55 -25.48 -2.55
C THR A 382 2.06 -26.44 -1.48
N GLY A 383 0.85 -26.28 -0.99
CA GLY A 383 0.33 -27.30 -0.09
C GLY A 383 -0.86 -26.93 0.78
N ASP A 384 -1.13 -25.70 1.07
CA ASP A 384 -2.30 -25.38 1.87
C ASP A 384 -2.95 -24.06 1.44
N PRO A 385 -3.95 -24.11 0.52
CA PRO A 385 -4.74 -22.95 0.17
C PRO A 385 -5.59 -22.46 1.35
N GLY A 386 -5.75 -23.21 2.43
CA GLY A 386 -6.54 -22.85 3.60
C GLY A 386 -5.86 -21.87 4.53
N VAL A 387 -4.54 -21.89 4.65
CA VAL A 387 -3.81 -21.09 5.64
C VAL A 387 -3.71 -19.61 5.26
N ALA A 388 -3.85 -19.27 3.99
CA ALA A 388 -3.81 -17.90 3.51
C ALA A 388 -5.21 -17.28 3.27
N THR A 389 -6.26 -18.03 3.44
CA THR A 389 -7.61 -17.64 3.03
C THR A 389 -8.52 -17.48 4.23
N PHE A 390 -8.69 -16.26 4.67
CA PHE A 390 -9.75 -15.95 5.61
C PHE A 390 -11.02 -15.59 4.83
N PRO A 391 -12.06 -16.42 4.88
CA PRO A 391 -13.36 -15.96 4.42
C PRO A 391 -13.90 -14.98 5.47
N VAL A 392 -13.71 -13.69 5.24
CA VAL A 392 -14.58 -12.73 5.90
C VAL A 392 -15.89 -12.75 5.13
N MET A 393 -16.69 -13.75 5.36
CA MET A 393 -18.12 -13.63 5.22
C MET A 393 -18.68 -13.36 6.62
N SER A 394 -18.71 -12.11 7.04
CA SER A 394 -19.72 -11.68 7.97
C SER A 394 -21.05 -11.80 7.23
N ARG A 395 -21.77 -12.89 7.46
CA ARG A 395 -23.21 -12.85 7.28
C ARG A 395 -23.76 -11.82 8.25
N GLN A 396 -24.22 -10.73 7.76
CA GLN A 396 -25.41 -10.03 8.25
C GLN A 396 -26.31 -9.80 7.05
#